data_7e5cd04770c7f7ad708f51d28b3e1fdc
#
_entry.id   7e5cd04770c7f7ad708f51d28b3e1fdc
#
_cell.length_a   1.000
_cell.length_b   1.000
_cell.length_c   1.000
_cell.angle_alpha   90.00
_cell.angle_beta   90.00
_cell.angle_gamma   90.00
#
_symmetry.space_group_name_H-M   'P 1'
#
loop_
_entity.id
_entity.type
_entity.pdbx_description
1 polymer ?
#
loop_
_entity_poly.entity_id
_entity_poly.type
_entity_poly.pdbx_seq_one_letter_code
_entity_poly.pdbx_strand_id
1 'polypeptide(L)'
;MMGFARIGLERELARWQAIGHTPLLWWRDDDAREPSAALDRLLQLADGLPLALSVIADRPVTGLAARLAKTENVTVGQHGVDHVNRRPKGQPAGEFPLDMPVTAMAHSIGHGRQRMMSCGIEPAFYAPPWNMIDSGLPEALAMAGFDRLSGWNSVQTGLGGLRRLDAHVDLLRWKGGPHFRGRNRFYADLMRQLARRRRANMMTLPIGLLTHHLDHDEAAWSFLGQFLDLAHGQFEFGALPDLIAPGAEAGGAAPPAAA
;
A
#
# COMPACT_ATOMS: atom_id res chain seq x y z
N MET A 1 0.88 -18.91 24.85
CA MET A 1 -0.36 -18.19 25.29
C MET A 1 -0.80 -17.28 24.16
N MET A 2 -2.01 -17.44 23.60
CA MET A 2 -2.54 -16.52 22.59
C MET A 2 -2.73 -15.14 23.21
N GLY A 3 -2.19 -14.09 22.56
CA GLY A 3 -2.34 -12.72 23.05
C GLY A 3 -3.76 -12.21 22.90
N PHE A 4 -4.25 -11.38 23.83
CA PHE A 4 -5.61 -10.80 23.82
C PHE A 4 -6.01 -10.16 22.48
N ALA A 5 -5.05 -9.51 21.77
CA ALA A 5 -5.31 -8.89 20.49
C ALA A 5 -5.61 -9.91 19.38
N ARG A 6 -4.98 -11.08 19.39
CA ARG A 6 -5.27 -12.16 18.46
C ARG A 6 -6.67 -12.75 18.70
N ILE A 7 -7.04 -12.98 19.95
CA ILE A 7 -8.40 -13.42 20.30
C ILE A 7 -9.45 -12.40 19.82
N GLY A 8 -9.15 -11.09 19.96
CA GLY A 8 -10.01 -10.02 19.45
C GLY A 8 -10.17 -10.06 17.94
N LEU A 9 -9.08 -10.29 17.18
CA LEU A 9 -9.10 -10.47 15.74
C LEU A 9 -9.95 -11.68 15.33
N GLU A 10 -9.73 -12.84 15.94
CA GLU A 10 -10.48 -14.07 15.65
C GLU A 10 -11.98 -13.89 15.89
N ARG A 11 -12.36 -13.20 16.99
CA ARG A 11 -13.77 -12.86 17.25
C ARG A 11 -14.35 -11.92 16.20
N GLU A 12 -13.58 -10.96 15.70
CA GLU A 12 -14.07 -10.05 14.68
C GLU A 12 -14.19 -10.76 13.32
N LEU A 13 -13.29 -11.66 12.97
CA LEU A 13 -13.39 -12.51 11.79
C LEU A 13 -14.64 -13.42 11.86
N ALA A 14 -14.91 -14.02 13.00
CA ALA A 14 -16.14 -14.81 13.21
C ALA A 14 -17.42 -13.97 12.98
N ARG A 15 -17.41 -12.67 13.32
CA ARG A 15 -18.54 -11.78 13.01
C ARG A 15 -18.70 -11.52 11.53
N TRP A 16 -17.60 -11.41 10.77
CA TRP A 16 -17.64 -11.30 9.32
C TRP A 16 -18.20 -12.56 8.67
N GLN A 17 -17.74 -13.74 9.10
CA GLN A 17 -18.24 -15.03 8.63
C GLN A 17 -19.73 -15.20 8.94
N ALA A 18 -20.19 -14.79 10.14
CA ALA A 18 -21.59 -14.89 10.54
C ALA A 18 -22.55 -14.07 9.65
N ILE A 19 -22.04 -13.07 8.94
CA ILE A 19 -22.82 -12.26 7.98
C ILE A 19 -22.49 -12.62 6.52
N GLY A 20 -21.81 -13.75 6.29
CA GLY A 20 -21.51 -14.27 4.95
C GLY A 20 -20.43 -13.52 4.17
N HIS A 21 -19.51 -12.82 4.86
CA HIS A 21 -18.44 -12.06 4.21
C HIS A 21 -17.07 -12.58 4.60
N THR A 22 -16.16 -12.63 3.61
CA THR A 22 -14.72 -12.83 3.79
C THR A 22 -14.01 -11.48 3.60
N PRO A 23 -13.16 -11.04 4.55
CA PRO A 23 -12.46 -9.78 4.38
C PRO A 23 -11.43 -9.86 3.26
N LEU A 24 -11.32 -8.77 2.49
CA LEU A 24 -10.38 -8.63 1.39
C LEU A 24 -9.14 -7.85 1.86
N LEU A 25 -7.96 -8.45 1.69
CA LEU A 25 -6.67 -7.82 1.89
C LEU A 25 -6.02 -7.49 0.54
N TRP A 26 -5.18 -6.49 0.54
CA TRP A 26 -4.18 -6.28 -0.50
C TRP A 26 -2.85 -5.91 0.17
N TRP A 27 -1.74 -6.14 -0.51
CA TRP A 27 -0.42 -6.01 0.09
C TRP A 27 0.45 -5.08 -0.75
N ARG A 28 0.99 -4.02 -0.12
CA ARG A 28 1.98 -3.10 -0.69
C ARG A 28 3.27 -3.18 0.10
N ASP A 29 4.38 -3.28 -0.63
CA ASP A 29 5.73 -3.17 -0.08
C ASP A 29 6.42 -1.96 -0.70
N ASP A 30 7.00 -1.08 0.12
CA ASP A 30 7.60 0.17 -0.29
C ASP A 30 9.15 0.11 -0.31
N ASP A 31 9.78 1.12 -0.91
CA ASP A 31 11.21 1.41 -0.95
C ASP A 31 12.08 0.48 -1.82
N ALA A 32 11.51 -0.34 -2.68
CA ALA A 32 12.31 -1.15 -3.61
C ALA A 32 13.13 -0.26 -4.58
N ARG A 33 14.39 -0.66 -4.85
CA ARG A 33 15.29 0.04 -5.79
C ARG A 33 16.01 -0.92 -6.73
N GLU A 34 16.48 -2.03 -6.19
CA GLU A 34 17.34 -2.99 -6.87
C GLU A 34 17.14 -4.40 -6.32
N PRO A 35 17.62 -5.45 -7.01
CA PRO A 35 17.60 -6.80 -6.46
C PRO A 35 18.40 -6.86 -5.15
N SER A 36 17.84 -7.57 -4.17
CA SER A 36 18.49 -7.77 -2.87
C SER A 36 18.05 -9.09 -2.26
N ALA A 37 18.81 -9.62 -1.32
CA ALA A 37 18.42 -10.82 -0.56
C ALA A 37 17.10 -10.59 0.22
N ALA A 38 16.85 -9.35 0.68
CA ALA A 38 15.61 -8.99 1.35
C ALA A 38 14.41 -9.02 0.37
N LEU A 39 14.59 -8.51 -0.87
CA LEU A 39 13.58 -8.61 -1.91
C LEU A 39 13.30 -10.07 -2.28
N ASP A 40 14.33 -10.89 -2.43
CA ASP A 40 14.15 -12.32 -2.74
C ASP A 40 13.37 -13.04 -1.63
N ARG A 41 13.65 -12.72 -0.36
CA ARG A 41 12.91 -13.23 0.79
C ARG A 41 11.45 -12.77 0.81
N LEU A 42 11.19 -11.51 0.46
CA LEU A 42 9.84 -10.97 0.32
C LEU A 42 9.05 -11.72 -0.75
N LEU A 43 9.64 -11.87 -1.95
CA LEU A 43 9.02 -12.55 -3.08
C LEU A 43 8.76 -14.02 -2.79
N GLN A 44 9.66 -14.69 -2.04
CA GLN A 44 9.45 -16.06 -1.58
C GLN A 44 8.29 -16.17 -0.58
N LEU A 45 8.12 -15.21 0.34
CA LEU A 45 6.99 -15.18 1.26
C LEU A 45 5.67 -14.83 0.57
N ALA A 46 5.75 -14.05 -0.50
CA ALA A 46 4.58 -13.67 -1.30
C ALA A 46 4.14 -14.76 -2.31
N ASP A 47 4.79 -15.92 -2.31
CA ASP A 47 4.56 -17.01 -3.26
C ASP A 47 3.06 -17.25 -3.54
N GLY A 48 2.65 -16.97 -4.78
CA GLY A 48 1.25 -17.06 -5.21
C GLY A 48 0.32 -15.91 -4.73
N LEU A 49 0.73 -15.04 -3.83
CA LEU A 49 -0.09 -13.91 -3.36
C LEU A 49 0.16 -12.64 -4.21
N PRO A 50 -0.88 -11.85 -4.50
CA PRO A 50 -0.71 -10.56 -5.16
C PRO A 50 0.08 -9.58 -4.29
N LEU A 51 1.17 -9.03 -4.83
CA LEU A 51 2.03 -8.04 -4.18
C LEU A 51 2.12 -6.77 -5.05
N ALA A 52 1.84 -5.62 -4.47
CA ALA A 52 2.12 -4.32 -5.06
C ALA A 52 3.49 -3.82 -4.55
N LEU A 53 4.48 -3.72 -5.43
CA LEU A 53 5.83 -3.29 -5.10
C LEU A 53 6.04 -1.84 -5.54
N SER A 54 6.24 -0.94 -4.58
CA SER A 54 6.49 0.48 -4.84
C SER A 54 7.99 0.73 -5.00
N VAL A 55 8.40 1.20 -6.19
CA VAL A 55 9.80 1.32 -6.60
C VAL A 55 10.22 2.79 -6.68
N ILE A 56 11.31 3.13 -6.01
CA ILE A 56 11.91 4.47 -6.07
C ILE A 56 12.64 4.62 -7.41
N ALA A 57 12.22 5.60 -8.19
CA ALA A 57 12.66 5.80 -9.57
C ALA A 57 13.83 6.80 -9.71
N ASP A 58 14.75 6.86 -8.73
CA ASP A 58 15.89 7.80 -8.71
C ASP A 58 17.01 7.43 -9.68
N ARG A 59 17.05 6.18 -10.13
CA ARG A 59 18.06 5.62 -11.04
C ARG A 59 17.43 4.58 -11.98
N PRO A 60 18.19 4.11 -13.03
CA PRO A 60 17.72 3.00 -13.86
C PRO A 60 17.49 1.74 -13.03
N VAL A 61 16.35 1.08 -13.23
CA VAL A 61 15.92 -0.10 -12.46
C VAL A 61 16.03 -1.40 -13.28
N THR A 62 16.98 -1.46 -14.21
CA THR A 62 17.16 -2.59 -15.15
C THR A 62 17.35 -3.93 -14.42
N GLY A 63 18.16 -3.94 -13.35
CA GLY A 63 18.37 -5.16 -12.55
C GLY A 63 17.10 -5.64 -11.87
N LEU A 64 16.30 -4.70 -11.33
CA LEU A 64 15.01 -5.00 -10.71
C LEU A 64 14.02 -5.51 -11.77
N ALA A 65 13.95 -4.87 -12.94
CA ALA A 65 13.11 -5.33 -14.06
C ALA A 65 13.42 -6.78 -14.46
N ALA A 66 14.71 -7.10 -14.62
CA ALA A 66 15.15 -8.46 -14.95
C ALA A 66 14.81 -9.48 -13.85
N ARG A 67 14.84 -9.08 -12.57
CA ARG A 67 14.44 -9.93 -11.44
C ARG A 67 12.94 -10.18 -11.44
N LEU A 68 12.14 -9.13 -11.63
CA LEU A 68 10.67 -9.20 -11.58
C LEU A 68 10.06 -9.87 -12.82
N ALA A 69 10.73 -9.83 -13.96
CA ALA A 69 10.29 -10.55 -15.18
C ALA A 69 10.13 -12.08 -14.99
N LYS A 70 10.72 -12.63 -13.92
CA LYS A 70 10.64 -14.06 -13.53
C LYS A 70 9.68 -14.30 -12.36
N THR A 71 8.90 -13.29 -11.98
CA THR A 71 8.04 -13.32 -10.79
C THR A 71 6.60 -13.05 -11.23
N GLU A 72 5.70 -13.92 -10.87
CA GLU A 72 4.26 -13.74 -11.10
C GLU A 72 3.61 -12.93 -9.96
N ASN A 73 2.42 -12.39 -10.23
CA ASN A 73 1.57 -11.71 -9.24
C ASN A 73 2.18 -10.45 -8.58
N VAL A 74 3.21 -9.84 -9.18
CA VAL A 74 3.78 -8.57 -8.72
C VAL A 74 3.30 -7.42 -9.60
N THR A 75 2.60 -6.47 -9.00
CA THR A 75 2.24 -5.20 -9.65
C THR A 75 3.23 -4.13 -9.21
N VAL A 76 3.90 -3.47 -10.14
CA VAL A 76 4.89 -2.45 -9.81
C VAL A 76 4.26 -1.06 -9.84
N GLY A 77 4.55 -0.24 -8.82
CA GLY A 77 4.22 1.18 -8.76
C GLY A 77 5.46 2.06 -8.64
N GLN A 78 5.31 3.35 -8.94
CA GLN A 78 6.35 4.34 -8.68
C GLN A 78 6.23 4.87 -7.25
N HIS A 79 7.32 4.80 -6.46
CA HIS A 79 7.41 5.33 -5.11
C HIS A 79 8.16 6.67 -5.08
N GLY A 80 7.42 7.73 -5.32
CA GLY A 80 8.03 9.05 -5.46
C GLY A 80 8.95 9.18 -6.67
N VAL A 81 9.92 10.08 -6.54
CA VAL A 81 10.96 10.34 -7.54
C VAL A 81 12.32 9.86 -7.05
N ASP A 82 12.74 10.28 -5.85
CA ASP A 82 14.04 9.95 -5.25
C ASP A 82 14.00 9.70 -3.75
N HIS A 83 12.82 9.84 -3.12
CA HIS A 83 12.58 9.64 -1.69
C HIS A 83 13.44 10.56 -0.80
N VAL A 84 13.70 11.79 -1.24
CA VAL A 84 14.44 12.78 -0.45
C VAL A 84 13.45 13.76 0.19
N ASN A 85 13.50 13.87 1.53
CA ASN A 85 12.67 14.85 2.23
C ASN A 85 13.16 16.28 1.96
N ARG A 86 12.31 17.09 1.32
CA ARG A 86 12.56 18.51 1.01
C ARG A 86 11.77 19.48 1.88
N ARG A 87 11.10 18.96 2.93
CA ARG A 87 10.34 19.79 3.85
C ARG A 87 11.22 20.40 4.94
N PRO A 88 10.92 21.62 5.37
CA PRO A 88 11.60 22.25 6.50
C PRO A 88 11.48 21.39 7.78
N LYS A 89 12.47 21.51 8.65
CA LYS A 89 12.45 20.85 9.96
C LYS A 89 11.19 21.24 10.74
N GLY A 90 10.50 20.25 11.29
CA GLY A 90 9.25 20.43 12.05
C GLY A 90 7.98 20.31 11.20
N GLN A 91 8.10 20.24 9.88
CA GLN A 91 6.99 19.90 9.00
C GLN A 91 6.94 18.37 8.78
N PRO A 92 5.76 17.81 8.46
CA PRO A 92 5.67 16.42 7.99
C PRO A 92 6.59 16.19 6.79
N ALA A 93 7.28 15.04 6.76
CA ALA A 93 8.17 14.71 5.65
C ALA A 93 7.40 14.68 4.32
N GLY A 94 8.04 15.17 3.27
CA GLY A 94 7.48 15.20 1.92
C GLY A 94 8.57 15.40 0.88
N GLU A 95 8.41 14.75 -0.26
CA GLU A 95 9.39 14.77 -1.32
C GLU A 95 9.41 16.11 -2.08
N PHE A 96 8.26 16.75 -2.22
CA PHE A 96 8.14 18.02 -2.91
C PHE A 96 8.14 19.21 -1.94
N PRO A 97 8.87 20.32 -2.25
CA PRO A 97 8.73 21.58 -1.54
C PRO A 97 7.27 22.06 -1.48
N LEU A 98 6.91 22.80 -0.41
CA LEU A 98 5.52 23.26 -0.21
C LEU A 98 5.00 24.19 -1.31
N ASP A 99 5.90 24.93 -1.92
CA ASP A 99 5.64 25.94 -2.96
C ASP A 99 5.92 25.43 -4.38
N MET A 100 6.18 24.14 -4.53
CA MET A 100 6.50 23.57 -5.86
C MET A 100 5.29 23.67 -6.80
N PRO A 101 5.43 24.28 -7.98
CA PRO A 101 4.36 24.32 -8.98
C PRO A 101 3.92 22.92 -9.41
N VAL A 102 2.62 22.73 -9.62
CA VAL A 102 2.04 21.44 -10.04
C VAL A 102 2.71 20.92 -11.33
N THR A 103 2.98 21.79 -12.27
CA THR A 103 3.68 21.45 -13.54
C THR A 103 5.10 20.94 -13.30
N ALA A 104 5.84 21.51 -12.35
CA ALA A 104 7.19 21.06 -12.00
C ALA A 104 7.14 19.70 -11.27
N MET A 105 6.15 19.50 -10.39
CA MET A 105 5.89 18.22 -9.75
C MET A 105 5.57 17.14 -10.79
N ALA A 106 4.64 17.43 -11.72
CA ALA A 106 4.26 16.53 -12.81
C ALA A 106 5.46 16.14 -13.68
N HIS A 107 6.31 17.11 -14.01
CA HIS A 107 7.52 16.86 -14.78
C HIS A 107 8.49 15.91 -14.06
N SER A 108 8.72 16.14 -12.76
CA SER A 108 9.59 15.28 -11.94
C SER A 108 9.05 13.86 -11.85
N ILE A 109 7.75 13.71 -11.60
CA ILE A 109 7.07 12.40 -11.54
C ILE A 109 7.14 11.70 -12.90
N GLY A 110 6.85 12.43 -13.99
CA GLY A 110 6.89 11.92 -15.36
C GLY A 110 8.28 11.41 -15.76
N HIS A 111 9.34 12.09 -15.34
CA HIS A 111 10.73 11.62 -15.56
C HIS A 111 11.00 10.30 -14.83
N GLY A 112 10.54 10.14 -13.58
CA GLY A 112 10.64 8.89 -12.86
C GLY A 112 9.92 7.76 -13.58
N ARG A 113 8.67 8.01 -14.02
CA ARG A 113 7.87 7.07 -14.80
C ARG A 113 8.58 6.65 -16.08
N GLN A 114 9.09 7.61 -16.85
CA GLN A 114 9.78 7.34 -18.12
C GLN A 114 11.07 6.54 -17.91
N ARG A 115 11.80 6.79 -16.81
CA ARG A 115 12.98 6.00 -16.44
C ARG A 115 12.62 4.54 -16.14
N MET A 116 11.53 4.28 -15.43
CA MET A 116 11.04 2.92 -15.19
C MET A 116 10.64 2.24 -16.51
N MET A 117 9.88 2.94 -17.37
CA MET A 117 9.45 2.44 -18.67
C MET A 117 10.63 2.10 -19.59
N SER A 118 11.68 2.90 -19.58
CA SER A 118 12.91 2.64 -20.36
C SER A 118 13.66 1.39 -19.90
N CYS A 119 13.38 0.91 -18.68
CA CYS A 119 13.90 -0.34 -18.15
C CYS A 119 12.91 -1.53 -18.31
N GLY A 120 11.77 -1.34 -18.99
CA GLY A 120 10.76 -2.36 -19.21
C GLY A 120 9.73 -2.51 -18.08
N ILE A 121 9.64 -1.56 -17.15
CA ILE A 121 8.62 -1.52 -16.11
C ILE A 121 7.64 -0.38 -16.37
N GLU A 122 6.38 -0.70 -16.66
CA GLU A 122 5.31 0.29 -16.66
C GLU A 122 4.67 0.35 -15.27
N PRO A 123 4.83 1.48 -14.52
CA PRO A 123 4.26 1.57 -13.19
C PRO A 123 2.74 1.72 -13.25
N ALA A 124 2.05 0.82 -12.57
CA ALA A 124 0.59 0.72 -12.57
C ALA A 124 -0.09 1.70 -11.60
N PHE A 125 0.64 2.27 -10.66
CA PHE A 125 0.15 3.20 -9.65
C PHE A 125 1.29 4.08 -9.12
N TYR A 126 0.93 5.14 -8.41
CA TYR A 126 1.87 5.98 -7.68
C TYR A 126 1.65 5.88 -6.17
N ALA A 127 2.72 5.70 -5.40
CA ALA A 127 2.71 5.79 -3.95
C ALA A 127 3.65 6.94 -3.53
N PRO A 128 3.15 8.01 -2.89
CA PRO A 128 4.02 9.10 -2.47
C PRO A 128 4.87 8.67 -1.26
N PRO A 129 6.17 9.03 -1.21
CA PRO A 129 7.00 8.83 -0.03
C PRO A 129 6.32 9.37 1.24
N TRP A 130 6.53 8.68 2.36
CA TRP A 130 5.86 8.96 3.66
C TRP A 130 4.33 9.00 3.57
N ASN A 131 3.75 8.48 2.49
CA ASN A 131 2.32 8.58 2.18
C ASN A 131 1.80 10.03 2.14
N MET A 132 2.67 11.01 1.87
CA MET A 132 2.34 12.44 1.86
C MET A 132 1.64 12.82 0.56
N ILE A 133 0.37 13.16 0.65
CA ILE A 133 -0.45 13.63 -0.47
C ILE A 133 -0.62 15.15 -0.35
N ASP A 134 0.16 15.89 -1.12
CA ASP A 134 0.03 17.34 -1.26
C ASP A 134 -1.21 17.70 -2.09
N SER A 135 -1.74 18.90 -1.89
CA SER A 135 -2.97 19.36 -2.58
C SER A 135 -2.85 19.33 -4.10
N GLY A 136 -1.67 19.62 -4.64
CA GLY A 136 -1.39 19.59 -6.09
C GLY A 136 -1.03 18.20 -6.64
N LEU A 137 -0.80 17.22 -5.77
CA LEU A 137 -0.33 15.89 -6.21
C LEU A 137 -1.32 15.17 -7.13
N PRO A 138 -2.65 15.16 -6.89
CA PRO A 138 -3.58 14.50 -7.80
C PRO A 138 -3.53 15.05 -9.22
N GLU A 139 -3.47 16.36 -9.38
CA GLU A 139 -3.37 17.01 -10.69
C GLU A 139 -2.02 16.69 -11.35
N ALA A 140 -0.92 16.78 -10.61
CA ALA A 140 0.42 16.44 -11.11
C ALA A 140 0.51 14.98 -11.59
N LEU A 141 -0.12 14.04 -10.87
CA LEU A 141 -0.19 12.63 -11.25
C LEU A 141 -0.95 12.42 -12.55
N ALA A 142 -2.12 13.06 -12.71
CA ALA A 142 -2.89 13.01 -13.94
C ALA A 142 -2.09 13.54 -15.13
N MET A 143 -1.38 14.68 -14.97
CA MET A 143 -0.48 15.23 -15.98
C MET A 143 0.69 14.30 -16.31
N ALA A 144 1.21 13.56 -15.33
CA ALA A 144 2.28 12.57 -15.51
C ALA A 144 1.79 11.22 -16.07
N GLY A 145 0.48 11.08 -16.32
CA GLY A 145 -0.12 9.88 -16.91
C GLY A 145 -0.43 8.77 -15.91
N PHE A 146 -0.59 9.10 -14.63
CA PHE A 146 -1.13 8.18 -13.61
C PHE A 146 -2.62 8.39 -13.42
N ASP A 147 -3.34 7.28 -13.24
CA ASP A 147 -4.76 7.26 -12.89
C ASP A 147 -5.02 6.58 -11.53
N ARG A 148 -3.96 6.11 -10.87
CA ARG A 148 -4.04 5.37 -9.60
C ARG A 148 -3.06 5.90 -8.58
N LEU A 149 -3.56 6.09 -7.34
CA LEU A 149 -2.83 6.59 -6.19
C LEU A 149 -3.00 5.65 -5.01
N SER A 150 -1.90 5.37 -4.30
CA SER A 150 -1.94 4.65 -3.03
C SER A 150 -1.27 5.47 -1.93
N GLY A 151 -2.04 5.88 -0.95
CA GLY A 151 -1.58 6.60 0.24
C GLY A 151 -1.81 5.81 1.53
N TRP A 152 -2.28 6.49 2.58
CA TRP A 152 -2.42 5.92 3.91
C TRP A 152 -3.80 6.17 4.54
N ASN A 153 -4.40 5.09 5.05
CA ASN A 153 -5.52 5.03 6.01
C ASN A 153 -6.82 5.71 5.58
N SER A 154 -7.03 5.95 4.29
CA SER A 154 -8.31 6.38 3.73
C SER A 154 -9.13 5.17 3.26
N VAL A 155 -10.45 5.30 3.36
CA VAL A 155 -11.41 4.38 2.74
C VAL A 155 -12.05 5.00 1.49
N GLN A 156 -11.61 6.20 1.11
CA GLN A 156 -12.05 6.83 -0.14
C GLN A 156 -11.40 6.13 -1.33
N THR A 157 -12.20 5.82 -2.34
CA THR A 157 -11.77 5.12 -3.56
C THR A 157 -11.37 6.07 -4.70
N GLY A 158 -11.51 7.38 -4.49
CA GLY A 158 -11.15 8.42 -5.45
C GLY A 158 -10.57 9.67 -4.80
N LEU A 159 -9.72 10.39 -5.53
CA LEU A 159 -9.16 11.67 -5.14
C LEU A 159 -8.73 12.46 -6.39
N GLY A 160 -9.36 13.63 -6.65
CA GLY A 160 -8.98 14.51 -7.76
C GLY A 160 -9.01 13.83 -9.15
N GLY A 161 -10.00 12.95 -9.37
CA GLY A 161 -10.13 12.19 -10.62
C GLY A 161 -9.29 10.90 -10.68
N LEU A 162 -8.38 10.67 -9.70
CA LEU A 162 -7.62 9.43 -9.59
C LEU A 162 -8.40 8.37 -8.81
N ARG A 163 -8.22 7.13 -9.17
CA ARG A 163 -8.62 5.98 -8.35
C ARG A 163 -7.64 5.82 -7.18
N ARG A 164 -8.17 5.55 -6.00
CA ARG A 164 -7.37 5.52 -4.76
C ARG A 164 -7.56 4.19 -4.02
N LEU A 165 -6.46 3.60 -3.59
CA LEU A 165 -6.45 2.44 -2.71
C LEU A 165 -5.31 2.56 -1.70
N ASP A 166 -5.64 2.83 -0.45
CA ASP A 166 -4.66 3.09 0.61
C ASP A 166 -4.23 1.84 1.38
N ALA A 167 -3.00 1.87 1.89
CA ALA A 167 -2.55 0.97 2.94
C ALA A 167 -3.12 1.40 4.30
N HIS A 168 -3.30 0.44 5.23
CA HIS A 168 -4.02 0.68 6.50
C HIS A 168 -3.31 0.10 7.72
N VAL A 169 -2.55 -0.97 7.53
CA VAL A 169 -1.85 -1.68 8.60
C VAL A 169 -0.39 -1.84 8.21
N ASP A 170 0.48 -1.07 8.86
CA ASP A 170 1.92 -1.14 8.65
C ASP A 170 2.53 -2.23 9.56
N LEU A 171 3.45 -3.01 9.04
CA LEU A 171 4.18 -4.02 9.79
C LEU A 171 5.21 -3.40 10.74
N LEU A 172 5.72 -2.23 10.38
CA LEU A 172 6.77 -1.55 11.11
C LEU A 172 6.26 -0.38 11.98
N ARG A 173 7.09 0.02 12.89
CA ARG A 173 7.01 1.27 13.66
C ARG A 173 8.26 2.09 13.37
N TRP A 174 8.08 3.38 13.09
CA TRP A 174 9.13 4.28 12.60
C TRP A 174 9.76 5.16 13.69
N LYS A 175 9.07 5.36 14.83
CA LYS A 175 9.59 6.19 15.93
C LYS A 175 10.78 5.51 16.59
N GLY A 176 11.95 6.12 16.49
CA GLY A 176 13.21 5.58 17.04
C GLY A 176 13.96 4.67 16.07
N GLY A 177 13.66 4.77 14.78
CA GLY A 177 14.12 3.89 13.70
C GLY A 177 13.11 2.79 13.36
N PRO A 178 13.20 2.22 12.14
CA PRO A 178 12.30 1.16 11.73
C PRO A 178 12.54 -0.11 12.55
N HIS A 179 11.45 -0.72 13.02
CA HIS A 179 11.48 -2.01 13.71
C HIS A 179 10.09 -2.63 13.72
N PHE A 180 9.99 -3.93 13.96
CA PHE A 180 8.72 -4.61 14.06
C PHE A 180 7.82 -3.96 15.12
N ARG A 181 6.60 -3.62 14.77
CA ARG A 181 5.66 -2.94 15.68
C ARG A 181 5.07 -3.82 16.79
N GLY A 182 5.32 -5.12 16.73
CA GLY A 182 4.82 -6.12 17.67
C GLY A 182 3.45 -6.70 17.30
N ARG A 183 3.30 -8.02 17.54
CA ARG A 183 2.09 -8.82 17.19
C ARG A 183 0.79 -8.20 17.69
N ASN A 184 0.76 -7.83 18.97
CA ASN A 184 -0.48 -7.36 19.59
C ASN A 184 -0.97 -6.06 18.95
N ARG A 185 -0.04 -5.16 18.59
CA ARG A 185 -0.38 -3.91 17.95
C ARG A 185 -0.86 -4.14 16.52
N PHE A 186 -0.19 -4.99 15.77
CA PHE A 186 -0.59 -5.34 14.41
C PHE A 186 -2.00 -5.94 14.39
N TYR A 187 -2.28 -6.96 15.23
CA TYR A 187 -3.60 -7.58 15.31
C TYR A 187 -4.69 -6.62 15.79
N ALA A 188 -4.36 -5.72 16.73
CA ALA A 188 -5.30 -4.70 17.17
C ALA A 188 -5.64 -3.69 16.07
N ASP A 189 -4.64 -3.30 15.25
CA ASP A 189 -4.85 -2.40 14.12
C ASP A 189 -5.71 -3.08 13.04
N LEU A 190 -5.41 -4.32 12.68
CA LEU A 190 -6.19 -5.09 11.71
C LEU A 190 -7.63 -5.31 12.19
N MET A 191 -7.81 -5.71 13.45
CA MET A 191 -9.14 -5.83 14.06
C MET A 191 -9.94 -4.52 13.99
N ARG A 192 -9.31 -3.38 14.25
CA ARG A 192 -9.96 -2.06 14.16
C ARG A 192 -10.40 -1.74 12.73
N GLN A 193 -9.59 -2.08 11.73
CA GLN A 193 -9.92 -1.89 10.32
C GLN A 193 -11.12 -2.77 9.91
N LEU A 194 -11.15 -4.02 10.35
CA LEU A 194 -12.28 -4.93 10.13
C LEU A 194 -13.55 -4.40 10.79
N ALA A 195 -13.47 -4.07 12.09
CA ALA A 195 -14.63 -3.58 12.85
C ALA A 195 -15.18 -2.26 12.28
N ARG A 196 -14.30 -1.35 11.81
CA ARG A 196 -14.71 -0.10 11.14
C ARG A 196 -15.52 -0.39 9.88
N ARG A 197 -15.03 -1.27 8.99
CA ARG A 197 -15.72 -1.62 7.74
C ARG A 197 -17.06 -2.29 8.00
N ARG A 198 -17.10 -3.28 8.90
CA ARG A 198 -18.33 -3.97 9.24
C ARG A 198 -19.39 -3.03 9.83
N ARG A 199 -19.00 -2.12 10.76
CA ARG A 199 -19.94 -1.17 11.37
C ARG A 199 -20.44 -0.11 10.39
N ALA A 200 -19.62 0.25 9.40
CA ALA A 200 -19.97 1.23 8.38
C ALA A 200 -20.60 0.60 7.12
N ASN A 201 -20.87 -0.70 7.13
CA ASN A 201 -21.37 -1.46 5.98
C ASN A 201 -20.49 -1.32 4.72
N MET A 202 -19.17 -1.35 4.91
CA MET A 202 -18.13 -1.19 3.88
C MET A 202 -17.31 -2.48 3.69
N MET A 203 -17.96 -3.66 3.77
CA MET A 203 -17.27 -4.95 3.77
C MET A 203 -16.58 -5.29 2.43
N THR A 204 -16.98 -4.66 1.34
CA THR A 204 -16.33 -4.83 0.04
C THR A 204 -15.03 -4.03 -0.11
N LEU A 205 -14.77 -3.06 0.79
CA LEU A 205 -13.56 -2.25 0.72
C LEU A 205 -12.36 -3.00 1.31
N PRO A 206 -11.27 -3.15 0.55
CA PRO A 206 -10.10 -3.91 0.98
C PRO A 206 -9.34 -3.22 2.13
N ILE A 207 -8.60 -4.01 2.89
CA ILE A 207 -7.66 -3.53 3.90
C ILE A 207 -6.25 -3.68 3.34
N GLY A 208 -5.48 -2.60 3.26
CA GLY A 208 -4.09 -2.62 2.78
C GLY A 208 -3.11 -2.97 3.89
N LEU A 209 -2.31 -3.99 3.67
CA LEU A 209 -1.11 -4.30 4.43
C LEU A 209 0.06 -3.50 3.84
N LEU A 210 0.88 -2.89 4.70
CA LEU A 210 2.10 -2.18 4.30
C LEU A 210 3.32 -2.84 4.91
N THR A 211 4.32 -3.09 4.08
CA THR A 211 5.63 -3.60 4.47
C THR A 211 6.75 -2.78 3.83
N HIS A 212 7.97 -2.91 4.35
CA HIS A 212 9.19 -2.29 3.82
C HIS A 212 10.30 -3.29 3.99
N HIS A 213 10.49 -4.16 3.01
CA HIS A 213 11.36 -5.34 3.11
C HIS A 213 12.81 -5.01 3.48
N LEU A 214 13.31 -3.82 3.09
CA LEU A 214 14.67 -3.39 3.40
C LEU A 214 14.87 -3.05 4.89
N ASP A 215 13.79 -2.73 5.61
CA ASP A 215 13.80 -2.33 7.02
C ASP A 215 13.29 -3.42 7.97
N HIS A 216 13.01 -4.62 7.46
CA HIS A 216 12.55 -5.72 8.30
C HIS A 216 13.67 -6.27 9.16
N ASP A 217 13.48 -6.26 10.47
CA ASP A 217 14.23 -7.11 11.40
C ASP A 217 13.73 -8.57 11.34
N GLU A 218 14.46 -9.50 11.95
CA GLU A 218 14.06 -10.92 11.93
C GLU A 218 12.73 -11.18 12.65
N ALA A 219 12.33 -10.32 13.57
CA ALA A 219 11.01 -10.41 14.21
C ALA A 219 9.89 -10.03 13.24
N ALA A 220 10.10 -9.02 12.38
CA ALA A 220 9.18 -8.64 11.31
C ALA A 220 9.04 -9.76 10.28
N TRP A 221 10.15 -10.31 9.80
CA TRP A 221 10.16 -11.43 8.85
C TRP A 221 9.42 -12.66 9.39
N SER A 222 9.79 -13.09 10.61
CA SER A 222 9.14 -14.24 11.24
C SER A 222 7.65 -14.03 11.47
N PHE A 223 7.26 -12.81 11.86
CA PHE A 223 5.86 -12.50 12.06
C PHE A 223 5.09 -12.42 10.74
N LEU A 224 5.67 -11.83 9.70
CA LEU A 224 5.03 -11.73 8.39
C LEU A 224 4.67 -13.12 7.86
N GLY A 225 5.60 -14.08 7.87
CA GLY A 225 5.31 -15.47 7.46
C GLY A 225 4.17 -16.07 8.27
N GLN A 226 4.22 -15.99 9.61
CA GLN A 226 3.15 -16.50 10.49
C GLN A 226 1.80 -15.81 10.27
N PHE A 227 1.82 -14.52 9.90
CA PHE A 227 0.59 -13.79 9.58
C PHE A 227 0.01 -14.25 8.24
N LEU A 228 0.82 -14.44 7.21
CA LEU A 228 0.37 -14.93 5.91
C LEU A 228 -0.22 -16.35 6.01
N ASP A 229 0.42 -17.23 6.80
CA ASP A 229 -0.13 -18.56 7.12
C ASP A 229 -1.50 -18.47 7.81
N LEU A 230 -1.64 -17.57 8.80
CA LEU A 230 -2.92 -17.33 9.47
C LEU A 230 -3.97 -16.74 8.54
N ALA A 231 -3.56 -15.84 7.63
CA ALA A 231 -4.45 -15.14 6.74
C ALA A 231 -5.00 -16.08 5.65
N HIS A 232 -4.27 -17.12 5.32
CA HIS A 232 -4.71 -18.15 4.38
C HIS A 232 -6.03 -18.79 4.86
N GLY A 233 -7.07 -18.73 4.03
CA GLY A 233 -8.41 -19.23 4.36
C GLY A 233 -9.25 -18.34 5.30
N GLN A 234 -8.69 -17.25 5.84
CA GLN A 234 -9.43 -16.25 6.64
C GLN A 234 -9.68 -14.95 5.88
N PHE A 235 -8.85 -14.68 4.87
CA PHE A 235 -8.90 -13.50 4.02
C PHE A 235 -8.80 -13.90 2.55
N GLU A 236 -9.40 -13.11 1.70
CA GLU A 236 -9.09 -13.08 0.27
C GLU A 236 -7.97 -12.06 0.03
N PHE A 237 -7.07 -12.35 -0.92
CA PHE A 237 -6.05 -11.41 -1.35
C PHE A 237 -6.34 -10.93 -2.77
N GLY A 238 -6.43 -9.61 -2.96
CA GLY A 238 -6.69 -9.00 -4.25
C GLY A 238 -5.47 -8.29 -4.83
N ALA A 239 -5.29 -8.40 -6.15
CA ALA A 239 -4.32 -7.61 -6.86
C ALA A 239 -4.77 -6.15 -6.99
N LEU A 240 -3.85 -5.19 -6.83
CA LEU A 240 -4.18 -3.76 -6.87
C LEU A 240 -4.91 -3.35 -8.17
N PRO A 241 -4.52 -3.80 -9.37
CA PRO A 241 -5.22 -3.43 -10.59
C PRO A 241 -6.70 -3.81 -10.60
N ASP A 242 -7.04 -4.98 -10.05
CA ASP A 242 -8.41 -5.50 -10.02
C ASP A 242 -9.27 -4.75 -8.99
N LEU A 243 -8.66 -4.39 -7.84
CA LEU A 243 -9.33 -3.70 -6.76
C LEU A 243 -9.73 -2.25 -7.07
N ILE A 244 -9.08 -1.65 -8.08
CA ILE A 244 -9.33 -0.29 -8.56
C ILE A 244 -9.64 -0.25 -10.05
N ALA A 245 -10.23 -1.35 -10.60
CA ALA A 245 -10.68 -1.40 -11.98
C ALA A 245 -11.84 -0.41 -12.24
N PRO A 246 -12.00 0.10 -13.48
CA PRO A 246 -13.17 0.87 -13.85
C PRO A 246 -14.44 0.03 -13.62
N GLY A 247 -15.39 0.54 -12.84
CA GLY A 247 -16.62 -0.18 -12.50
C GLY A 247 -16.65 -0.84 -11.12
N ALA A 248 -15.55 -0.85 -10.37
CA ALA A 248 -15.54 -1.20 -8.94
C ALA A 248 -16.08 -0.03 -8.07
N GLU A 249 -17.10 0.65 -8.56
CA GLU A 249 -17.83 1.62 -7.73
C GLU A 249 -18.47 0.84 -6.58
N ALA A 250 -17.97 1.06 -5.36
CA ALA A 250 -18.67 0.65 -4.16
C ALA A 250 -20.09 1.22 -4.30
N GLY A 251 -21.11 0.35 -4.35
CA GLY A 251 -22.50 0.74 -4.31
C GLY A 251 -22.78 1.56 -3.05
N GLY A 252 -22.39 2.82 -3.07
CA GLY A 252 -22.65 3.80 -2.04
C GLY A 252 -24.10 4.24 -2.21
N ALA A 253 -25.02 3.64 -1.46
CA ALA A 253 -26.32 4.22 -1.22
C ALA A 253 -26.09 5.65 -0.69
N ALA A 254 -26.61 6.64 -1.40
CA ALA A 254 -26.66 8.01 -0.92
C ALA A 254 -27.33 8.03 0.47
N PRO A 255 -26.85 8.83 1.42
CA PRO A 255 -27.52 8.98 2.70
C PRO A 255 -28.96 9.50 2.44
N PRO A 256 -29.97 9.00 3.17
CA PRO A 256 -31.32 9.49 3.03
C PRO A 256 -31.33 11.00 3.33
N ALA A 257 -31.97 11.77 2.46
CA ALA A 257 -32.21 13.19 2.65
C ALA A 257 -32.92 13.38 4.00
N ALA A 258 -32.34 14.21 4.87
CA ALA A 258 -32.98 14.63 6.11
C ALA A 258 -34.29 15.35 5.77
N ALA A 259 -35.42 14.81 6.27
CA ALA A 259 -36.70 15.45 6.31
C ALA A 259 -36.80 16.40 7.52
#